data_ef8b54734ea35d6a2bb2ef14fc9cf63a
#
_entry.id   ef8b54734ea35d6a2bb2ef14fc9cf63a
#
_cell.length_a   1.000
_cell.length_b   1.000
_cell.length_c   1.000
_cell.angle_alpha   90.00
_cell.angle_beta   90.00
_cell.angle_gamma   90.00
#
_symmetry.space_group_name_H-M   'P 1'
#
loop_
_entity.id
_entity.type
_entity.pdbx_description
1 polymer ?
#
loop_
_entity_poly.entity_id
_entity_poly.type
_entity_poly.pdbx_seq_one_letter_code
_entity_poly.pdbx_strand_id
1 'polypeptide(L)'
;TQTVQIWEDGTVDYDLQGTVRKDTIWLPRFGLEFTLPQEANSFRYYGHGPIESYADMCHWAPVGMYESTADQEYVNYVRPQEHGNHNGVKMLQIGNLEFLSDTGMEINVSNYSTEVIYKAEHTDELQKDGNIHLRLDYKVAGIGSHSCGPGLAWKYTVGEKEIHFTFQMKPHTKG
;
A
#
# COMPACT_ATOMS: atom_id res chain seq x y z
N THR A 1 6.28 16.54 -7.80
CA THR A 1 7.64 16.72 -7.24
C THR A 1 7.89 15.66 -6.19
N GLN A 2 9.09 15.10 -6.19
CA GLN A 2 9.59 14.20 -5.14
C GLN A 2 10.86 14.81 -4.56
N THR A 3 10.89 14.99 -3.25
CA THR A 3 12.10 15.40 -2.51
C THR A 3 12.51 14.24 -1.61
N VAL A 4 13.78 13.90 -1.63
CA VAL A 4 14.37 12.84 -0.79
C VAL A 4 15.52 13.45 -0.02
N GLN A 5 15.48 13.36 1.30
CA GLN A 5 16.55 13.80 2.20
C GLN A 5 17.15 12.60 2.90
N ILE A 6 18.45 12.43 2.80
CA ILE A 6 19.21 11.31 3.41
C ILE A 6 20.04 11.87 4.56
N TRP A 7 19.92 11.24 5.72
CA TRP A 7 20.63 11.60 6.94
C TRP A 7 21.83 10.66 7.19
N GLU A 8 22.78 11.12 7.99
CA GLU A 8 24.02 10.37 8.30
C GLU A 8 23.74 9.01 9.01
N ASP A 9 22.64 8.90 9.74
CA ASP A 9 22.22 7.68 10.43
C ASP A 9 21.53 6.66 9.50
N GLY A 10 21.44 6.96 8.21
CA GLY A 10 20.76 6.14 7.21
C GLY A 10 19.25 6.37 7.11
N THR A 11 18.70 7.29 7.89
CA THR A 11 17.30 7.72 7.76
C THR A 11 17.09 8.44 6.43
N VAL A 12 15.96 8.19 5.79
CA VAL A 12 15.56 8.83 4.54
C VAL A 12 14.16 9.39 4.69
N ASP A 13 14.02 10.70 4.55
CA ASP A 13 12.74 11.40 4.52
C ASP A 13 12.25 11.53 3.08
N TYR A 14 11.01 11.14 2.84
CA TYR A 14 10.31 11.29 1.57
C TYR A 14 9.24 12.37 1.68
N ASP A 15 9.24 13.31 0.75
CA ASP A 15 8.19 14.32 0.55
C ASP A 15 7.73 14.25 -0.91
N LEU A 16 6.49 13.81 -1.10
CA LEU A 16 5.84 13.66 -2.39
C LEU A 16 4.73 14.70 -2.53
N GLN A 17 4.83 15.53 -3.56
CA GLN A 17 3.81 16.52 -3.89
C GLN A 17 3.30 16.30 -5.30
N GLY A 18 2.00 16.18 -5.43
CA GLY A 18 1.33 15.95 -6.70
C GLY A 18 0.24 16.97 -6.98
N THR A 19 0.20 17.47 -8.21
CA THR A 19 -0.94 18.25 -8.73
C THR A 19 -1.65 17.40 -9.76
N VAL A 20 -2.91 17.05 -9.48
CA VAL A 20 -3.72 16.21 -10.36
C VAL A 20 -4.40 17.10 -11.41
N ARG A 21 -4.36 16.69 -12.67
CA ARG A 21 -5.00 17.43 -13.78
C ARG A 21 -6.48 17.71 -13.48
N LYS A 22 -6.97 18.86 -13.89
CA LYS A 22 -8.34 19.29 -13.61
C LYS A 22 -9.40 18.38 -14.23
N ASP A 23 -9.10 17.77 -15.37
CA ASP A 23 -9.97 16.86 -16.11
C ASP A 23 -9.95 15.40 -15.56
N THR A 24 -8.99 15.05 -14.70
CA THR A 24 -8.98 13.78 -13.99
C THR A 24 -10.04 13.79 -12.89
N ILE A 25 -10.96 12.84 -12.91
CA ILE A 25 -12.03 12.78 -11.91
C ILE A 25 -11.44 12.41 -10.55
N TRP A 26 -10.74 11.29 -10.46
CA TRP A 26 -10.01 10.80 -9.29
C TRP A 26 -8.91 9.83 -9.71
N LEU A 27 -7.98 9.53 -8.80
CA LEU A 27 -6.91 8.55 -9.01
C LEU A 27 -7.27 7.22 -8.33
N PRO A 28 -6.86 6.07 -8.87
CA PRO A 28 -7.01 4.80 -8.19
C PRO A 28 -6.12 4.70 -6.95
N ARG A 29 -4.93 5.30 -7.01
CA ARG A 29 -3.97 5.38 -5.90
C ARG A 29 -2.93 6.47 -6.16
N PHE A 30 -2.21 6.86 -5.11
CA PHE A 30 -1.04 7.73 -5.22
C PHE A 30 0.00 7.33 -4.16
N GLY A 31 1.17 6.90 -4.60
CA GLY A 31 2.26 6.47 -3.71
C GLY A 31 3.48 5.96 -4.47
N LEU A 32 4.27 5.14 -3.81
CA LEU A 32 5.49 4.51 -4.34
C LEU A 32 5.40 2.99 -4.22
N GLU A 33 5.97 2.29 -5.20
CA GLU A 33 6.22 0.85 -5.13
C GLU A 33 7.72 0.60 -4.98
N PHE A 34 8.09 -0.21 -4.00
CA PHE A 34 9.45 -0.66 -3.73
C PHE A 34 9.55 -2.14 -4.07
N THR A 35 10.65 -2.53 -4.70
CA THR A 35 11.01 -3.93 -4.89
C THR A 35 12.03 -4.32 -3.83
N LEU A 36 11.72 -5.29 -3.01
CA LEU A 36 12.54 -5.79 -1.92
C LEU A 36 12.96 -7.23 -2.20
N PRO A 37 14.08 -7.71 -1.62
CA PRO A 37 14.48 -9.10 -1.78
C PRO A 37 13.47 -10.06 -1.12
N GLN A 38 13.39 -11.31 -1.60
CA GLN A 38 12.42 -12.32 -1.12
C GLN A 38 12.49 -12.58 0.38
N GLU A 39 13.65 -12.36 0.99
CA GLU A 39 13.84 -12.49 2.45
C GLU A 39 13.04 -11.48 3.27
N ALA A 40 12.56 -10.40 2.64
CA ALA A 40 11.68 -9.41 3.25
C ALA A 40 10.20 -9.84 3.26
N ASN A 41 9.90 -11.12 3.10
CA ASN A 41 8.53 -11.66 3.04
C ASN A 41 7.71 -11.38 4.30
N SER A 42 8.32 -11.37 5.49
CA SER A 42 7.63 -11.14 6.77
C SER A 42 7.66 -9.67 7.15
N PHE A 43 6.54 -9.16 7.66
CA PHE A 43 6.44 -7.78 8.10
C PHE A 43 5.55 -7.64 9.34
N ARG A 44 5.72 -6.52 10.03
CA ARG A 44 4.94 -6.11 11.19
C ARG A 44 4.48 -4.67 10.99
N TYR A 45 3.21 -4.38 11.32
CA TYR A 45 2.68 -3.03 11.13
C TYR A 45 1.72 -2.61 12.24
N TYR A 46 1.56 -1.31 12.42
CA TYR A 46 0.56 -0.70 13.27
C TYR A 46 -0.45 0.07 12.42
N GLY A 47 -1.66 -0.45 12.31
CA GLY A 47 -2.72 0.06 11.46
C GLY A 47 -3.98 -0.79 11.53
N HIS A 48 -4.87 -0.65 10.56
CA HIS A 48 -6.05 -1.50 10.43
C HIS A 48 -5.68 -2.91 9.96
N GLY A 49 -6.23 -3.94 10.64
CA GLY A 49 -5.97 -5.35 10.34
C GLY A 49 -6.81 -6.30 11.19
N PRO A 50 -6.47 -7.62 11.23
CA PRO A 50 -5.37 -8.29 10.54
C PRO A 50 -5.61 -8.58 9.05
N ILE A 51 -6.83 -8.42 8.56
CA ILE A 51 -7.23 -8.69 7.18
C ILE A 51 -7.27 -7.39 6.37
N GLU A 52 -7.28 -7.51 5.05
CA GLU A 52 -7.26 -6.36 4.15
C GLU A 52 -8.31 -5.31 4.52
N SER A 53 -7.96 -4.07 4.37
CA SER A 53 -8.82 -2.93 4.64
C SER A 53 -8.62 -1.81 3.63
N TYR A 54 -9.71 -1.17 3.23
CA TYR A 54 -9.77 -0.05 2.30
C TYR A 54 -10.64 1.06 2.89
N ALA A 55 -10.57 2.27 2.38
CA ALA A 55 -11.33 3.41 2.91
C ALA A 55 -12.84 3.14 3.03
N ASP A 56 -13.41 2.35 2.13
CA ASP A 56 -14.83 1.94 2.14
C ASP A 56 -15.06 0.57 2.81
N MET A 57 -14.01 -0.10 3.26
CA MET A 57 -14.04 -1.45 3.80
C MET A 57 -13.06 -1.61 4.98
N CYS A 58 -13.22 -0.82 6.04
CA CYS A 58 -12.31 -0.83 7.19
C CYS A 58 -13.00 -0.97 8.56
N HIS A 59 -14.34 -0.85 8.65
CA HIS A 59 -15.04 -0.84 9.94
C HIS A 59 -14.94 -2.15 10.74
N TRP A 60 -14.57 -3.24 10.09
CA TRP A 60 -14.38 -4.57 10.67
C TRP A 60 -12.91 -4.89 10.98
N ALA A 61 -11.98 -4.02 10.59
CA ALA A 61 -10.55 -4.14 10.82
C ALA A 61 -10.12 -3.21 11.97
N PRO A 62 -9.98 -3.70 13.21
CA PRO A 62 -9.56 -2.87 14.33
C PRO A 62 -8.12 -2.39 14.15
N VAL A 63 -7.81 -1.21 14.70
CA VAL A 63 -6.43 -0.71 14.75
C VAL A 63 -5.65 -1.49 15.80
N GLY A 64 -4.48 -2.00 15.43
CA GLY A 64 -3.63 -2.77 16.30
C GLY A 64 -2.23 -2.97 15.73
N MET A 65 -1.44 -3.76 16.44
CA MET A 65 -0.14 -4.25 15.98
C MET A 65 -0.33 -5.65 15.41
N TYR A 66 0.06 -5.84 14.16
CA TYR A 66 -0.11 -7.10 13.44
C TYR A 66 1.19 -7.56 12.80
N GLU A 67 1.29 -8.86 12.59
CA GLU A 67 2.37 -9.50 11.86
C GLU A 67 1.76 -10.34 10.74
N SER A 68 2.39 -10.33 9.56
CA SER A 68 1.93 -11.06 8.39
C SER A 68 3.08 -11.38 7.44
N THR A 69 2.74 -12.02 6.33
CA THR A 69 3.66 -12.31 5.23
C THR A 69 3.00 -11.99 3.89
N ALA A 70 3.78 -11.73 2.85
CA ALA A 70 3.24 -11.49 1.50
C ALA A 70 2.40 -12.68 0.99
N ASP A 71 2.65 -13.90 1.47
CA ASP A 71 1.83 -15.07 1.11
C ASP A 71 0.47 -15.07 1.83
N GLN A 72 0.41 -14.59 3.08
CA GLN A 72 -0.83 -14.49 3.87
C GLN A 72 -1.73 -13.35 3.40
N GLU A 73 -1.15 -12.30 2.82
CA GLU A 73 -1.89 -11.17 2.28
C GLU A 73 -2.55 -11.46 0.92
N TYR A 74 -2.22 -12.59 0.30
CA TYR A 74 -2.81 -12.95 -0.98
C TYR A 74 -4.28 -13.34 -0.81
N VAL A 75 -5.18 -12.57 -1.43
CA VAL A 75 -6.62 -12.89 -1.51
C VAL A 75 -6.94 -13.41 -2.90
N ASN A 76 -7.43 -14.65 -2.95
CA ASN A 76 -7.75 -15.32 -4.21
C ASN A 76 -9.11 -14.88 -4.77
N TYR A 77 -9.16 -13.68 -5.34
CA TYR A 77 -10.33 -13.24 -6.10
C TYR A 77 -10.48 -14.05 -7.41
N VAL A 78 -11.71 -14.19 -7.90
CA VAL A 78 -12.03 -14.95 -9.14
C VAL A 78 -11.21 -14.45 -10.33
N ARG A 79 -11.04 -13.15 -10.45
CA ARG A 79 -10.09 -12.51 -11.35
C ARG A 79 -9.05 -11.78 -10.51
N PRO A 80 -7.74 -11.92 -10.81
CA PRO A 80 -6.71 -11.16 -10.13
C PRO A 80 -7.00 -9.66 -10.16
N GLN A 81 -6.94 -9.03 -9.01
CA GLN A 81 -7.23 -7.61 -8.84
C GLN A 81 -6.48 -7.05 -7.62
N GLU A 82 -6.62 -5.76 -7.36
CA GLU A 82 -6.14 -5.14 -6.11
C GLU A 82 -6.67 -5.88 -4.90
N HIS A 83 -5.78 -6.23 -3.95
CA HIS A 83 -6.09 -6.94 -2.71
C HIS A 83 -4.96 -6.74 -1.69
N GLY A 84 -5.21 -7.11 -0.42
CA GLY A 84 -4.20 -7.14 0.64
C GLY A 84 -3.73 -5.77 1.11
N ASN A 85 -4.51 -4.71 0.91
CA ASN A 85 -4.20 -3.38 1.41
C ASN A 85 -4.52 -3.26 2.90
N HIS A 86 -3.72 -2.48 3.64
CA HIS A 86 -4.02 -2.04 5.01
C HIS A 86 -3.98 -0.53 5.09
N ASN A 87 -5.08 0.09 5.52
CA ASN A 87 -5.16 1.53 5.63
C ASN A 87 -4.85 2.04 7.05
N GLY A 88 -4.55 3.34 7.16
CA GLY A 88 -4.27 4.00 8.43
C GLY A 88 -3.00 3.50 9.13
N VAL A 89 -2.04 2.97 8.38
CA VAL A 89 -0.79 2.45 8.92
C VAL A 89 0.14 3.59 9.28
N LYS A 90 0.64 3.60 10.50
CA LYS A 90 1.61 4.59 10.99
C LYS A 90 3.03 4.05 11.11
N MET A 91 3.17 2.74 11.19
CA MET A 91 4.47 2.08 11.28
C MET A 91 4.41 0.76 10.51
N LEU A 92 5.45 0.50 9.70
CA LEU A 92 5.70 -0.76 9.03
C LEU A 92 7.16 -1.15 9.23
N GLN A 93 7.40 -2.36 9.70
CA GLN A 93 8.71 -3.00 9.75
C GLN A 93 8.74 -4.17 8.78
N ILE A 94 9.66 -4.16 7.81
CA ILE A 94 9.80 -5.19 6.79
C ILE A 94 11.28 -5.39 6.44
N GLY A 95 11.75 -6.63 6.51
CA GLY A 95 13.16 -6.93 6.33
C GLY A 95 14.02 -6.20 7.38
N ASN A 96 14.92 -5.35 6.92
CA ASN A 96 15.77 -4.48 7.74
C ASN A 96 15.39 -3.00 7.64
N LEU A 97 14.16 -2.70 7.25
CA LEU A 97 13.63 -1.36 7.08
C LEU A 97 12.43 -1.13 8.01
N GLU A 98 12.32 0.11 8.47
CA GLU A 98 11.13 0.62 9.14
C GLU A 98 10.63 1.87 8.40
N PHE A 99 9.33 1.92 8.16
CA PHE A 99 8.64 3.05 7.55
C PHE A 99 7.68 3.67 8.57
N LEU A 100 7.69 4.98 8.69
CA LEU A 100 6.89 5.75 9.63
C LEU A 100 6.15 6.88 8.92
N SER A 101 4.89 7.09 9.29
CA SER A 101 4.11 8.24 8.81
C SER A 101 3.22 8.78 9.94
N ASP A 102 3.36 10.06 10.25
CA ASP A 102 2.55 10.73 11.29
C ASP A 102 1.09 10.85 10.88
N THR A 103 0.84 11.10 9.62
CA THR A 103 -0.53 11.22 9.06
C THR A 103 -1.17 9.88 8.76
N GLY A 104 -0.38 8.81 8.73
CA GLY A 104 -0.75 7.50 8.25
C GLY A 104 -0.50 7.32 6.75
N MET A 105 -0.37 6.07 6.35
CA MET A 105 -0.18 5.63 4.98
C MET A 105 -1.03 4.38 4.74
N GLU A 106 -1.18 4.00 3.48
CA GLU A 106 -1.71 2.69 3.11
C GLU A 106 -0.56 1.81 2.66
N ILE A 107 -0.57 0.55 3.07
CA ILE A 107 0.46 -0.41 2.71
C ILE A 107 -0.13 -1.62 1.99
N ASN A 108 0.64 -2.18 1.08
CA ASN A 108 0.35 -3.46 0.45
C ASN A 108 1.66 -4.21 0.25
N VAL A 109 1.74 -5.45 0.74
CA VAL A 109 2.93 -6.30 0.63
C VAL A 109 2.56 -7.54 -0.16
N SER A 110 3.14 -7.72 -1.34
CA SER A 110 2.74 -8.75 -2.29
C SER A 110 3.94 -9.47 -2.90
N ASN A 111 3.72 -10.73 -3.30
CA ASN A 111 4.64 -11.48 -4.17
C ASN A 111 4.53 -11.07 -5.66
N TYR A 112 3.62 -10.16 -5.98
CA TYR A 112 3.32 -9.78 -7.37
C TYR A 112 3.39 -8.26 -7.52
N SER A 113 4.03 -7.79 -8.59
CA SER A 113 3.99 -6.38 -8.95
C SER A 113 2.59 -5.95 -9.37
N THR A 114 2.31 -4.65 -9.27
CA THR A 114 1.05 -4.07 -9.76
C THR A 114 0.79 -4.43 -11.23
N GLU A 115 1.85 -4.45 -12.04
CA GLU A 115 1.75 -4.75 -13.47
C GLU A 115 1.31 -6.20 -13.72
N VAL A 116 1.86 -7.17 -12.96
CA VAL A 116 1.50 -8.60 -13.07
C VAL A 116 0.04 -8.80 -12.69
N ILE A 117 -0.41 -8.22 -11.57
CA ILE A 117 -1.82 -8.32 -11.12
C ILE A 117 -2.75 -7.68 -12.15
N TYR A 118 -2.40 -6.54 -12.71
CA TYR A 118 -3.23 -5.80 -13.67
C TYR A 118 -3.42 -6.56 -14.99
N LYS A 119 -2.38 -7.27 -15.46
CA LYS A 119 -2.41 -8.00 -16.72
C LYS A 119 -3.07 -9.35 -16.63
N ALA A 120 -3.06 -9.99 -15.46
CA ALA A 120 -3.60 -11.33 -15.28
C ALA A 120 -5.13 -11.34 -15.38
N GLU A 121 -5.68 -12.26 -16.15
CA GLU A 121 -7.11 -12.54 -16.23
C GLU A 121 -7.49 -13.78 -15.38
N HIS A 122 -6.51 -14.66 -15.14
CA HIS A 122 -6.66 -15.88 -14.35
C HIS A 122 -5.52 -16.04 -13.34
N THR A 123 -5.79 -16.76 -12.25
CA THR A 123 -4.84 -16.95 -11.14
C THR A 123 -3.55 -17.67 -11.57
N ASP A 124 -3.63 -18.59 -12.52
CA ASP A 124 -2.49 -19.35 -13.05
C ASP A 124 -1.55 -18.49 -13.91
N GLU A 125 -1.95 -17.30 -14.30
CA GLU A 125 -1.12 -16.32 -14.99
C GLU A 125 -0.26 -15.49 -14.05
N LEU A 126 -0.54 -15.52 -12.73
CA LEU A 126 0.25 -14.83 -11.72
C LEU A 126 1.59 -15.53 -11.51
N GLN A 127 2.66 -14.87 -11.87
CA GLN A 127 4.01 -15.39 -11.70
C GLN A 127 4.81 -14.53 -10.73
N LYS A 128 5.39 -15.19 -9.70
CA LYS A 128 6.33 -14.55 -8.78
C LYS A 128 7.66 -14.31 -9.50
N ASP A 129 8.24 -13.14 -9.33
CA ASP A 129 9.56 -12.80 -9.89
C ASP A 129 10.73 -13.00 -8.90
N GLY A 130 10.43 -13.55 -7.72
CA GLY A 130 11.41 -13.78 -6.66
C GLY A 130 11.69 -12.55 -5.79
N ASN A 131 10.85 -11.53 -5.90
CA ASN A 131 10.92 -10.31 -5.09
C ASN A 131 9.64 -10.12 -4.27
N ILE A 132 9.71 -9.21 -3.30
CA ILE A 132 8.56 -8.67 -2.56
C ILE A 132 8.27 -7.26 -3.08
N HIS A 133 7.03 -7.00 -3.44
CA HIS A 133 6.54 -5.72 -3.89
C HIS A 133 5.82 -5.02 -2.73
N LEU A 134 6.44 -3.96 -2.21
CA LEU A 134 5.88 -3.11 -1.16
C LEU A 134 5.34 -1.83 -1.79
N ARG A 135 4.05 -1.57 -1.63
CA ARG A 135 3.41 -0.31 -2.01
C ARG A 135 3.15 0.51 -0.77
N LEU A 136 3.60 1.74 -0.79
CA LEU A 136 3.31 2.75 0.24
C LEU A 136 2.55 3.89 -0.42
N ASP A 137 1.28 4.03 -0.06
CA ASP A 137 0.40 5.01 -0.68
C ASP A 137 -0.04 6.08 0.31
N TYR A 138 -0.22 7.29 -0.21
CA TYR A 138 -0.98 8.34 0.43
C TYR A 138 -2.41 7.87 0.68
N LYS A 139 -3.04 7.37 -0.37
CA LYS A 139 -4.38 6.78 -0.37
C LYS A 139 -4.54 5.80 -1.54
N VAL A 140 -5.40 4.82 -1.31
CA VAL A 140 -5.96 3.93 -2.31
C VAL A 140 -7.47 4.15 -2.35
N ALA A 141 -8.05 4.24 -3.55
CA ALA A 141 -9.50 4.34 -3.70
C ALA A 141 -10.20 3.08 -3.19
N GLY A 142 -11.39 3.24 -2.62
CA GLY A 142 -12.20 2.10 -2.17
C GLY A 142 -12.50 1.12 -3.29
N ILE A 143 -12.62 -0.16 -2.98
CA ILE A 143 -12.81 -1.25 -3.95
C ILE A 143 -14.14 -1.98 -3.82
N GLY A 144 -14.93 -1.70 -2.77
CA GLY A 144 -16.15 -2.45 -2.42
C GLY A 144 -17.35 -2.21 -3.33
N SER A 145 -17.25 -1.31 -4.30
CA SER A 145 -18.35 -0.93 -5.18
C SER A 145 -17.99 -1.14 -6.65
N HIS A 146 -18.96 -1.16 -7.52
CA HIS A 146 -18.88 -1.20 -8.99
C HIS A 146 -19.01 -2.56 -9.65
N SER A 147 -18.76 -3.67 -8.98
CA SER A 147 -18.91 -4.99 -9.63
C SER A 147 -20.38 -5.35 -9.87
N CYS A 148 -21.24 -5.13 -8.86
CA CYS A 148 -22.67 -5.44 -8.90
C CYS A 148 -23.52 -4.42 -8.12
N GLY A 149 -23.01 -3.21 -7.87
CA GLY A 149 -23.65 -2.20 -7.04
C GLY A 149 -23.46 -0.77 -7.53
N PRO A 150 -23.84 0.22 -6.71
CA PRO A 150 -23.66 1.63 -7.03
C PRO A 150 -22.18 1.97 -7.17
N GLY A 151 -21.88 3.04 -7.91
CA GLY A 151 -20.53 3.58 -8.03
C GLY A 151 -19.93 3.94 -6.67
N LEU A 152 -18.60 3.98 -6.60
CA LEU A 152 -17.86 4.36 -5.38
C LEU A 152 -18.29 5.74 -4.90
N ALA A 153 -18.64 5.86 -3.61
CA ALA A 153 -18.96 7.15 -3.03
C ALA A 153 -17.73 8.08 -3.03
N TRP A 154 -17.92 9.35 -3.37
CA TRP A 154 -16.84 10.32 -3.54
C TRP A 154 -15.85 10.38 -2.38
N LYS A 155 -16.33 10.26 -1.16
CA LYS A 155 -15.49 10.26 0.07
C LYS A 155 -14.46 9.14 0.14
N TYR A 156 -14.61 8.10 -0.67
CA TYR A 156 -13.69 6.95 -0.74
C TYR A 156 -12.80 6.97 -1.98
N THR A 157 -12.84 8.04 -2.76
CA THR A 157 -11.96 8.24 -3.92
C THR A 157 -10.71 9.03 -3.53
N VAL A 158 -9.68 8.97 -4.35
CA VAL A 158 -8.53 9.89 -4.28
C VAL A 158 -8.83 11.05 -5.22
N GLY A 159 -9.72 11.95 -4.77
CA GLY A 159 -10.26 13.05 -5.58
C GLY A 159 -9.56 14.39 -5.38
N GLU A 160 -8.62 14.49 -4.47
CA GLU A 160 -7.84 15.68 -4.18
C GLU A 160 -7.05 16.13 -5.41
N LYS A 161 -6.99 17.44 -5.66
CA LYS A 161 -6.24 18.02 -6.78
C LYS A 161 -4.78 18.32 -6.39
N GLU A 162 -4.55 18.64 -5.12
CA GLU A 162 -3.23 18.81 -4.54
C GLU A 162 -3.02 17.70 -3.51
N ILE A 163 -1.96 16.94 -3.69
CA ILE A 163 -1.60 15.82 -2.83
C ILE A 163 -0.25 16.13 -2.18
N HIS A 164 -0.17 15.93 -0.88
CA HIS A 164 1.08 16.01 -0.13
C HIS A 164 1.19 14.76 0.75
N PHE A 165 2.21 13.97 0.53
CA PHE A 165 2.46 12.72 1.24
C PHE A 165 3.90 12.67 1.73
N THR A 166 4.06 12.50 3.04
CA THR A 166 5.37 12.38 3.68
C THR A 166 5.46 11.10 4.47
N PHE A 167 6.63 10.48 4.42
CA PHE A 167 6.98 9.36 5.28
C PHE A 167 8.50 9.30 5.46
N GLN A 168 8.92 8.61 6.50
CA GLN A 168 10.31 8.35 6.82
C GLN A 168 10.61 6.86 6.65
N MET A 169 11.74 6.54 6.03
CA MET A 169 12.32 5.20 5.99
C MET A 169 13.63 5.20 6.77
N LYS A 170 13.84 4.22 7.61
CA LYS A 170 15.09 4.08 8.36
C LYS A 170 15.54 2.63 8.50
N PRO A 171 16.84 2.40 8.72
CA PRO A 171 17.34 1.08 9.04
C PRO A 171 16.68 0.52 10.30
N HIS A 172 16.28 -0.75 10.25
CA HIS A 172 15.73 -1.49 11.38
C HIS A 172 16.57 -2.73 11.64
N THR A 173 17.24 -2.79 12.78
CA THR A 173 17.94 -4.00 13.22
C THR A 173 16.98 -4.87 13.99
N LYS A 174 16.73 -6.08 13.49
CA LYS A 174 16.02 -7.10 14.28
C LYS A 174 16.80 -7.33 15.58
N GLY A 175 16.21 -6.94 16.70
CA GLY A 175 16.75 -7.22 18.04
C GLY A 175 16.69 -8.70 18.35
#